data_13bd6441a8e401190a98aa1f81a52488
#
_entry.id   13bd6441a8e401190a98aa1f81a52488
#
_cell.length_a   1.000
_cell.length_b   1.000
_cell.length_c   1.000
_cell.angle_alpha   90.00
_cell.angle_beta   90.00
_cell.angle_gamma   90.00
#
_symmetry.space_group_name_H-M   'P 1'
#
loop_
_entity.id
_entity.type
_entity.pdbx_description
1 polymer ?
#
loop_
_entity_poly.entity_id
_entity_poly.type
_entity_poly.pdbx_seq_one_letter_code
_entity_poly.pdbx_strand_id
1 'polypeptide(L)'
;MRLVLASLILLPLAACGPTNADFDLRLREMAGTNERNLLGSMGRIPDSTYQLDEETKVLQWRWDTSYISPGMAPLYTRAGRGIWVPMGGFPPTLVREGCIVEWTVANGATQNYRWQGNGCRTVTLVSTTPP
;
A
#
# COMPACT_ATOMS: atom_id res chain seq x y z
N MET A 1 -35.76 44.14 -5.98
CA MET A 1 -34.73 43.43 -6.77
C MET A 1 -33.82 42.73 -5.78
N ARG A 2 -34.03 41.45 -5.54
CA ARG A 2 -33.24 40.62 -4.58
C ARG A 2 -32.17 39.88 -5.34
N LEU A 3 -30.92 40.30 -5.15
CA LEU A 3 -29.74 39.58 -5.64
C LEU A 3 -29.53 38.32 -4.78
N VAL A 4 -29.78 37.14 -5.34
CA VAL A 4 -29.42 35.85 -4.75
C VAL A 4 -28.00 35.59 -5.17
N LEU A 5 -27.04 35.79 -4.24
CA LEU A 5 -25.66 35.32 -4.40
C LEU A 5 -25.65 33.78 -4.26
N ALA A 6 -25.54 33.10 -5.36
CA ALA A 6 -25.26 31.67 -5.38
C ALA A 6 -23.77 31.46 -5.02
N SER A 7 -23.50 31.13 -3.76
CA SER A 7 -22.17 30.64 -3.32
C SER A 7 -21.92 29.28 -3.90
N LEU A 8 -21.10 29.22 -4.93
CA LEU A 8 -20.56 27.99 -5.48
C LEU A 8 -19.52 27.46 -4.47
N ILE A 9 -19.92 26.50 -3.66
CA ILE A 9 -19.02 25.76 -2.78
C ILE A 9 -18.23 24.80 -3.67
N LEU A 10 -17.00 25.18 -4.03
CA LEU A 10 -16.03 24.23 -4.59
C LEU A 10 -15.62 23.27 -3.47
N LEU A 11 -16.19 22.09 -3.45
CA LEU A 11 -15.67 20.98 -2.67
C LEU A 11 -14.34 20.55 -3.32
N PRO A 12 -13.21 20.59 -2.58
CA PRO A 12 -12.00 19.96 -3.05
C PRO A 12 -12.26 18.45 -3.11
N LEU A 13 -12.27 17.87 -4.31
CA LEU A 13 -12.12 16.43 -4.46
C LEU A 13 -10.70 16.07 -4.01
N ALA A 14 -10.54 15.82 -2.72
CA ALA A 14 -9.35 15.18 -2.22
C ALA A 14 -9.31 13.77 -2.80
N ALA A 15 -8.44 13.54 -3.78
CA ALA A 15 -8.11 12.21 -4.27
C ALA A 15 -7.35 11.48 -3.16
N CYS A 16 -8.08 10.93 -2.18
CA CYS A 16 -7.54 10.14 -1.09
C CYS A 16 -7.26 8.73 -1.61
N GLY A 17 -6.04 8.51 -2.14
CA GLY A 17 -5.51 7.17 -2.32
C GLY A 17 -5.10 6.57 -0.96
N PRO A 18 -4.94 5.23 -0.87
CA PRO A 18 -4.50 4.56 0.35
C PRO A 18 -3.10 5.06 0.74
N THR A 19 -2.90 5.34 2.02
CA THR A 19 -1.64 5.84 2.57
C THR A 19 -0.98 4.81 3.49
N ASN A 20 0.30 5.01 3.78
CA ASN A 20 1.00 4.19 4.78
C ASN A 20 0.41 4.41 6.19
N ALA A 21 -0.13 5.59 6.48
CA ALA A 21 -0.81 5.86 7.75
C ALA A 21 -2.10 5.05 7.89
N ASP A 22 -2.87 4.90 6.80
CA ASP A 22 -4.06 4.05 6.80
C ASP A 22 -3.71 2.58 7.01
N PHE A 23 -2.61 2.13 6.42
CA PHE A 23 -2.10 0.79 6.61
C PHE A 23 -1.70 0.53 8.07
N ASP A 24 -0.94 1.45 8.66
CA ASP A 24 -0.54 1.36 10.07
C ASP A 24 -1.75 1.33 11.02
N LEU A 25 -2.75 2.16 10.74
CA LEU A 25 -3.98 2.18 11.52
C LEU A 25 -4.70 0.82 11.51
N ARG A 26 -4.78 0.17 10.35
CA ARG A 26 -5.38 -1.17 10.22
C ARG A 26 -4.60 -2.23 10.99
N LEU A 27 -3.27 -2.17 10.97
CA LEU A 27 -2.44 -3.06 11.79
C LEU A 27 -2.67 -2.82 13.28
N ARG A 28 -2.75 -1.56 13.68
CA ARG A 28 -3.00 -1.18 15.07
C ARG A 28 -4.31 -1.73 15.61
N GLU A 29 -5.35 -1.77 14.80
CA GLU A 29 -6.66 -2.33 15.15
C GLU A 29 -6.61 -3.85 15.42
N MET A 30 -5.62 -4.55 14.88
CA MET A 30 -5.42 -5.99 15.10
C MET A 30 -4.60 -6.30 16.36
N ALA A 31 -4.02 -5.32 17.02
CA ALA A 31 -3.27 -5.52 18.25
C ALA A 31 -4.18 -5.99 19.38
N GLY A 32 -3.72 -6.95 20.18
CA GLY A 32 -4.48 -7.52 21.28
C GLY A 32 -5.52 -8.58 20.86
N THR A 33 -5.62 -8.91 19.57
CA THR A 33 -6.51 -9.98 19.10
C THR A 33 -5.84 -11.35 19.22
N ASN A 34 -6.62 -12.42 19.08
CA ASN A 34 -6.04 -13.75 19.03
C ASN A 34 -5.37 -14.03 17.67
N GLU A 35 -4.45 -14.98 17.67
CA GLU A 35 -3.69 -15.35 16.47
C GLU A 35 -4.60 -15.78 15.30
N ARG A 36 -5.70 -16.48 15.57
CA ARG A 36 -6.62 -16.90 14.52
C ARG A 36 -7.26 -15.71 13.80
N ASN A 37 -7.65 -14.69 14.55
CA ASN A 37 -8.22 -13.47 13.98
C ASN A 37 -7.16 -12.71 13.18
N LEU A 38 -5.91 -12.66 13.66
CA LEU A 38 -4.80 -12.09 12.93
C LEU A 38 -4.60 -12.80 11.58
N LEU A 39 -4.53 -14.13 11.57
CA LEU A 39 -4.38 -14.91 10.33
C LEU A 39 -5.53 -14.66 9.35
N GLY A 40 -6.76 -14.56 9.86
CA GLY A 40 -7.93 -14.22 9.06
C GLY A 40 -7.83 -12.82 8.45
N SER A 41 -7.39 -11.84 9.22
CA SER A 41 -7.23 -10.44 8.75
C SER A 41 -6.09 -10.27 7.75
N MET A 42 -5.00 -11.03 7.90
CA MET A 42 -3.90 -11.02 6.94
C MET A 42 -4.27 -11.72 5.62
N GLY A 43 -5.30 -12.57 5.63
CA GLY A 43 -5.85 -13.23 4.45
C GLY A 43 -4.97 -14.33 3.86
N ARG A 44 -3.86 -14.65 4.49
CA ARG A 44 -2.93 -15.71 4.07
C ARG A 44 -2.06 -16.17 5.23
N ILE A 45 -1.49 -17.35 5.09
CA ILE A 45 -0.52 -17.85 6.06
C ILE A 45 0.77 -17.01 6.04
N PRO A 46 1.48 -16.89 7.17
CA PRO A 46 2.76 -16.20 7.18
C PRO A 46 3.80 -16.91 6.31
N ASP A 47 4.66 -16.10 5.68
CA ASP A 47 5.76 -16.62 4.86
C ASP A 47 6.88 -17.21 5.73
N SER A 48 7.03 -16.69 6.94
CA SER A 48 8.04 -17.16 7.90
C SER A 48 7.49 -17.08 9.32
N THR A 49 7.92 -18.00 10.16
CA THR A 49 7.63 -18.02 11.60
C THR A 49 8.92 -18.23 12.36
N TYR A 50 9.18 -17.35 13.32
CA TYR A 50 10.37 -17.41 14.17
C TYR A 50 9.94 -17.62 15.61
N GLN A 51 10.37 -18.72 16.21
CA GLN A 51 10.12 -18.98 17.63
C GLN A 51 11.16 -18.23 18.47
N LEU A 52 10.72 -17.37 19.39
CA LEU A 52 11.60 -16.65 20.30
C LEU A 52 11.77 -17.41 21.62
N ASP A 53 10.69 -17.95 22.14
CA ASP A 53 10.64 -18.80 23.33
C ASP A 53 9.44 -19.74 23.26
N GLU A 54 9.14 -20.50 24.32
CA GLU A 54 8.05 -21.49 24.32
C GLU A 54 6.66 -20.87 24.06
N GLU A 55 6.48 -19.60 24.41
CA GLU A 55 5.19 -18.92 24.37
C GLU A 55 5.13 -17.81 23.32
N THR A 56 6.29 -17.36 22.83
CA THR A 56 6.40 -16.19 21.97
C THR A 56 6.99 -16.53 20.60
N LYS A 57 6.33 -16.10 19.56
CA LYS A 57 6.79 -16.25 18.18
C LYS A 57 6.58 -14.97 17.38
N VAL A 58 7.32 -14.84 16.30
CA VAL A 58 7.16 -13.76 15.31
C VAL A 58 6.64 -14.38 14.02
N LEU A 59 5.54 -13.85 13.53
CA LEU A 59 4.96 -14.20 12.23
C LEU A 59 5.32 -13.11 11.24
N GLN A 60 5.83 -13.49 10.08
CA GLN A 60 6.25 -12.55 9.04
C GLN A 60 5.51 -12.81 7.74
N TRP A 61 4.98 -11.75 7.15
CA TRP A 61 4.40 -11.74 5.81
C TRP A 61 5.20 -10.83 4.89
N ARG A 62 5.32 -11.25 3.63
CA ARG A 62 5.99 -10.47 2.59
C ARG A 62 5.09 -10.35 1.37
N TRP A 63 4.99 -9.13 0.84
CA TRP A 63 4.32 -8.86 -0.42
C TRP A 63 5.29 -8.22 -1.39
N ASP A 64 5.25 -8.66 -2.63
CA ASP A 64 5.87 -7.97 -3.75
C ASP A 64 4.79 -7.15 -4.44
N THR A 65 4.91 -5.84 -4.37
CA THR A 65 3.97 -4.88 -4.95
C THR A 65 4.60 -4.11 -6.11
N SER A 66 5.66 -4.68 -6.68
CA SER A 66 6.34 -4.10 -7.83
C SER A 66 5.40 -3.95 -9.03
N TYR A 67 5.59 -2.88 -9.77
CA TYR A 67 4.78 -2.59 -10.96
C TYR A 67 5.62 -1.98 -12.08
N ILE A 68 5.10 -2.05 -13.29
CA ILE A 68 5.71 -1.40 -14.43
C ILE A 68 5.13 0.00 -14.56
N SER A 69 5.97 1.01 -14.34
CA SER A 69 5.63 2.39 -14.66
C SER A 69 5.64 2.55 -16.18
N PRO A 70 4.54 3.00 -16.79
CA PRO A 70 4.50 3.19 -18.23
C PRO A 70 5.52 4.25 -18.65
N GLY A 71 6.20 3.99 -19.77
CA GLY A 71 7.06 4.97 -20.37
C GLY A 71 6.26 6.08 -21.05
N MET A 72 6.96 7.05 -21.55
CA MET A 72 6.43 8.11 -22.37
C MET A 72 7.03 8.02 -23.78
N ALA A 73 6.19 7.96 -24.79
CA ALA A 73 6.64 8.00 -26.17
C ALA A 73 7.35 9.34 -26.45
N PRO A 74 8.44 9.32 -27.23
CA PRO A 74 9.09 10.55 -27.62
C PRO A 74 8.16 11.39 -28.52
N LEU A 75 8.22 12.69 -28.36
CA LEU A 75 7.68 13.63 -29.32
C LEU A 75 8.69 13.81 -30.45
N TYR A 76 8.20 13.89 -31.67
CA TYR A 76 9.06 14.13 -32.82
C TYR A 76 9.00 15.59 -33.19
N THR A 77 10.16 16.23 -33.36
CA THR A 77 10.27 17.58 -33.85
C THR A 77 10.97 17.60 -35.19
N ARG A 78 10.64 18.61 -36.01
CA ARG A 78 11.21 18.75 -37.32
C ARG A 78 12.58 19.46 -37.22
N ALA A 79 13.63 18.78 -37.64
CA ALA A 79 15.00 19.30 -37.65
C ALA A 79 15.43 19.86 -39.03
N GLY A 80 14.61 19.64 -40.05
CA GLY A 80 14.89 20.10 -41.43
C GLY A 80 13.83 19.60 -42.40
N ARG A 81 14.04 19.77 -43.71
CA ARG A 81 13.12 19.24 -44.72
C ARG A 81 13.07 17.72 -44.66
N GLY A 82 11.90 17.19 -44.24
CA GLY A 82 11.65 15.74 -44.16
C GLY A 82 12.41 15.02 -43.06
N ILE A 83 13.11 15.72 -42.17
CA ILE A 83 13.87 15.13 -41.07
C ILE A 83 13.09 15.35 -39.77
N TRP A 84 12.70 14.23 -39.11
CA TRP A 84 12.06 14.22 -37.81
C TRP A 84 13.01 13.59 -36.80
N VAL A 85 13.25 14.26 -35.68
CA VAL A 85 14.09 13.78 -34.61
C VAL A 85 13.24 13.57 -33.36
N PRO A 86 13.45 12.48 -32.64
CA PRO A 86 12.77 12.27 -31.37
C PRO A 86 13.30 13.22 -30.31
N MET A 87 12.38 13.77 -29.51
CA MET A 87 12.71 14.62 -28.37
C MET A 87 11.98 14.10 -27.12
N GLY A 88 12.73 13.97 -26.03
CA GLY A 88 12.18 13.47 -24.77
C GLY A 88 11.79 12.00 -24.85
N GLY A 89 10.86 11.62 -24.03
CA GLY A 89 10.43 10.24 -23.88
C GLY A 89 11.36 9.45 -22.96
N PHE A 90 10.82 8.38 -22.40
CA PHE A 90 11.56 7.41 -21.60
C PHE A 90 10.86 6.05 -21.67
N PRO A 91 11.63 4.96 -21.60
CA PRO A 91 11.06 3.61 -21.67
C PRO A 91 10.25 3.27 -20.41
N PRO A 92 9.36 2.26 -20.49
CA PRO A 92 8.75 1.67 -19.32
C PRO A 92 9.83 1.20 -18.33
N THR A 93 9.60 1.41 -17.06
CA THR A 93 10.55 1.09 -16.00
C THR A 93 9.88 0.22 -14.93
N LEU A 94 10.56 -0.84 -14.50
CA LEU A 94 10.12 -1.63 -13.36
C LEU A 94 10.39 -0.85 -12.07
N VAL A 95 9.32 -0.50 -11.38
CA VAL A 95 9.39 0.10 -10.04
C VAL A 95 9.26 -1.04 -9.03
N ARG A 96 10.34 -1.27 -8.29
CA ARG A 96 10.36 -2.31 -7.26
C ARG A 96 9.82 -1.76 -5.96
N GLU A 97 8.74 -2.36 -5.50
CA GLU A 97 8.11 -2.07 -4.22
C GLU A 97 7.81 -3.36 -3.49
N GLY A 98 7.79 -3.28 -2.17
CA GLY A 98 7.44 -4.42 -1.35
C GLY A 98 6.94 -3.98 0.02
N CYS A 99 6.36 -4.92 0.74
CA CYS A 99 5.90 -4.74 2.10
C CYS A 99 6.25 -5.96 2.93
N ILE A 100 6.82 -5.74 4.10
CA ILE A 100 7.08 -6.77 5.10
C ILE A 100 6.33 -6.36 6.36
N VAL A 101 5.55 -7.27 6.89
CA VAL A 101 4.84 -7.11 8.17
C VAL A 101 5.25 -8.23 9.10
N GLU A 102 5.60 -7.87 10.31
CA GLU A 102 5.94 -8.80 11.39
C GLU A 102 5.02 -8.58 12.57
N TRP A 103 4.47 -9.67 13.09
CA TRP A 103 3.67 -9.68 14.29
C TRP A 103 4.31 -10.54 15.36
N THR A 104 4.47 -9.99 16.54
CA THR A 104 4.85 -10.75 17.73
C THR A 104 3.58 -11.28 18.39
N VAL A 105 3.51 -12.60 18.54
CA VAL A 105 2.39 -13.31 19.16
C VAL A 105 2.91 -14.01 20.43
N ALA A 106 2.34 -13.72 21.55
CA ALA A 106 2.64 -14.35 22.84
C ALA A 106 1.38 -14.95 23.43
N ASN A 107 1.46 -16.21 23.85
CA ASN A 107 0.32 -16.96 24.43
C ASN A 107 -0.93 -16.95 23.51
N GLY A 108 -0.72 -17.02 22.20
CA GLY A 108 -1.78 -17.00 21.21
C GLY A 108 -2.45 -15.64 20.97
N ALA A 109 -1.92 -14.56 21.55
CA ALA A 109 -2.43 -13.21 21.39
C ALA A 109 -1.38 -12.29 20.74
N THR A 110 -1.85 -11.43 19.83
CA THR A 110 -1.00 -10.44 19.18
C THR A 110 -0.55 -9.39 20.20
N GLN A 111 0.74 -9.08 20.19
CA GLN A 111 1.33 -8.09 21.10
C GLN A 111 1.74 -6.84 20.35
N ASN A 112 2.78 -6.95 19.54
CA ASN A 112 3.39 -5.86 18.82
C ASN A 112 3.47 -6.20 17.33
N TYR A 113 3.51 -5.17 16.52
CA TYR A 113 3.76 -5.31 15.09
C TYR A 113 4.85 -4.35 14.63
N ARG A 114 5.44 -4.68 13.51
CA ARG A 114 6.38 -3.86 12.79
C ARG A 114 6.15 -4.06 11.30
N TRP A 115 6.25 -3.00 10.53
CA TRP A 115 6.19 -3.09 9.08
C TRP A 115 7.24 -2.20 8.44
N GLN A 116 7.65 -2.57 7.25
CA GLN A 116 8.59 -1.80 6.45
C GLN A 116 8.33 -2.03 4.95
N GLY A 117 8.65 -1.03 4.17
CA GLY A 117 8.53 -1.05 2.73
C GLY A 117 7.69 0.12 2.20
N ASN A 118 7.92 0.45 0.96
CA ASN A 118 7.21 1.54 0.27
C ASN A 118 5.91 1.08 -0.40
N GLY A 119 5.68 -0.22 -0.49
CA GLY A 119 4.50 -0.83 -1.09
C GLY A 119 3.40 -1.21 -0.10
N CYS A 120 3.59 -0.98 1.20
CA CYS A 120 2.61 -1.40 2.22
C CYS A 120 1.24 -0.75 2.04
N ARG A 121 1.18 0.48 1.56
CA ARG A 121 -0.08 1.20 1.28
C ARG A 121 -1.00 0.47 0.30
N THR A 122 -0.46 -0.37 -0.58
CA THR A 122 -1.22 -1.10 -1.59
C THR A 122 -1.63 -2.51 -1.15
N VAL A 123 -1.16 -2.95 0.00
CA VAL A 123 -1.53 -4.25 0.56
C VAL A 123 -2.96 -4.20 1.08
N THR A 124 -3.78 -5.12 0.60
CA THR A 124 -5.16 -5.27 1.05
C THR A 124 -5.22 -6.26 2.20
N LEU A 125 -5.65 -5.79 3.35
CA LEU A 125 -5.96 -6.62 4.51
C LEU A 125 -7.46 -6.96 4.50
N VAL A 126 -7.80 -8.17 4.91
CA VAL A 126 -9.19 -8.62 5.00
C VAL A 126 -9.84 -7.97 6.22
N SER A 127 -10.95 -7.27 6.02
CA SER A 127 -11.73 -6.77 7.15
C SER A 127 -12.46 -7.94 7.81
N THR A 128 -12.14 -8.18 9.08
CA THR A 128 -12.84 -9.19 9.91
C THR A 128 -14.01 -8.61 10.69
N THR A 129 -14.47 -7.43 10.31
CA THR A 129 -15.67 -6.88 10.92
C THR A 129 -16.83 -7.82 10.60
N PRO A 130 -17.46 -8.46 11.59
CA PRO A 130 -18.62 -9.30 11.33
C PRO A 130 -19.72 -8.44 10.72
N PRO A 131 -20.51 -9.02 9.81
CA PRO A 131 -21.63 -8.31 9.17
C PRO A 131 -22.69 -7.85 10.18
#